data_5c16bff33fcaa74b7c7c435c1634e48f
#
_entry.id   5c16bff33fcaa74b7c7c435c1634e48f
#
_cell.length_a   1.000
_cell.length_b   1.000
_cell.length_c   1.000
_cell.angle_alpha   90.00
_cell.angle_beta   90.00
_cell.angle_gamma   90.00
#
_symmetry.space_group_name_H-M   'P 1'
#
loop_
_entity.id
_entity.type
_entity.pdbx_description
1 polymer ?
#
loop_
_entity_poly.entity_id
_entity_poly.type
_entity_poly.pdbx_seq_one_letter_code
_entity_poly.pdbx_strand_id
1 'polypeptide(L)'
;MKKYFKILFYLSIIGFISIIAVNWYVKSSTKKQIYYSIKKFPKNDVGIIFGAGINGDQPGKYLKDRLDAGIVLYKAKRINKILLSGDNGRDEYDELTVMKNYCYRNGVDTTKIFIDYAGFDTYSTMYRAKHIFKISKATLISQEYHLNRAIYIGKSLGIKSVGFSANKGKYRGYTYVTFREYLSTFKCFFDVVRNREPHFLGHPININGPSNYSKDDKR
;
A
#
# COMPACT_ATOMS: atom_id res chain seq x y z
N MET A 1 -20.68 -37.38 17.81
CA MET A 1 -19.34 -36.77 17.81
C MET A 1 -18.54 -37.02 16.50
N LYS A 2 -18.33 -38.27 16.04
CA LYS A 2 -17.52 -38.57 14.81
C LYS A 2 -18.03 -37.87 13.53
N LYS A 3 -19.35 -37.67 13.35
CA LYS A 3 -19.93 -36.99 12.16
C LYS A 3 -19.60 -35.50 12.14
N TYR A 4 -19.66 -34.78 13.24
CA TYR A 4 -19.34 -33.36 13.34
C TYR A 4 -17.84 -33.12 13.15
N PHE A 5 -16.99 -34.02 13.66
CA PHE A 5 -15.53 -33.94 13.43
C PHE A 5 -15.19 -34.07 11.94
N LYS A 6 -15.83 -34.99 11.22
CA LYS A 6 -15.64 -35.13 9.75
C LYS A 6 -16.08 -33.87 9.02
N ILE A 7 -17.23 -33.29 9.37
CA ILE A 7 -17.71 -32.04 8.74
C ILE A 7 -16.72 -30.91 8.98
N LEU A 8 -16.26 -30.70 10.22
CA LEU A 8 -15.29 -29.67 10.55
C LEU A 8 -13.99 -29.87 9.80
N PHE A 9 -13.52 -31.12 9.65
CA PHE A 9 -12.33 -31.48 8.88
C PHE A 9 -12.48 -31.11 7.40
N TYR A 10 -13.59 -31.44 6.75
CA TYR A 10 -13.84 -31.04 5.36
C TYR A 10 -13.96 -29.53 5.19
N LEU A 11 -14.63 -28.84 6.12
CA LEU A 11 -14.72 -27.37 6.09
C LEU A 11 -13.34 -26.72 6.22
N SER A 12 -12.44 -27.25 7.06
CA SER A 12 -11.07 -26.72 7.18
C SER A 12 -10.26 -26.94 5.89
N ILE A 13 -10.41 -28.07 5.22
CA ILE A 13 -9.77 -28.34 3.92
C ILE A 13 -10.29 -27.35 2.86
N ILE A 14 -11.60 -27.18 2.77
CA ILE A 14 -12.21 -26.22 1.82
C ILE A 14 -11.70 -24.80 2.10
N GLY A 15 -11.64 -24.38 3.36
CA GLY A 15 -11.09 -23.09 3.76
C GLY A 15 -9.65 -22.92 3.33
N PHE A 16 -8.81 -23.95 3.56
CA PHE A 16 -7.40 -23.92 3.18
C PHE A 16 -7.22 -23.84 1.65
N ILE A 17 -7.96 -24.66 0.90
CA ILE A 17 -7.93 -24.62 -0.58
C ILE A 17 -8.38 -23.25 -1.09
N SER A 18 -9.42 -22.65 -0.47
CA SER A 18 -9.92 -21.33 -0.86
C SER A 18 -8.86 -20.24 -0.65
N ILE A 19 -8.11 -20.28 0.45
CA ILE A 19 -7.00 -19.33 0.70
C ILE A 19 -5.94 -19.46 -0.42
N ILE A 20 -5.56 -20.68 -0.79
CA ILE A 20 -4.57 -20.91 -1.86
C ILE A 20 -5.10 -20.41 -3.20
N ALA A 21 -6.34 -20.74 -3.54
CA ALA A 21 -6.96 -20.38 -4.81
C ALA A 21 -7.06 -18.85 -4.99
N VAL A 22 -7.51 -18.14 -3.95
CA VAL A 22 -7.60 -16.66 -3.95
C VAL A 22 -6.21 -16.03 -4.13
N ASN A 23 -5.21 -16.52 -3.38
CA ASN A 23 -3.85 -15.99 -3.51
C ASN A 23 -3.26 -16.24 -4.90
N TRP A 24 -3.48 -17.42 -5.46
CA TRP A 24 -3.07 -17.73 -6.82
C TRP A 24 -3.75 -16.84 -7.86
N TYR A 25 -5.06 -16.63 -7.73
CA TYR A 25 -5.85 -15.74 -8.59
C TYR A 25 -5.33 -14.30 -8.54
N VAL A 26 -5.18 -13.73 -7.34
CA VAL A 26 -4.68 -12.37 -7.14
C VAL A 26 -3.28 -12.21 -7.75
N LYS A 27 -2.36 -13.14 -7.44
CA LYS A 27 -0.99 -13.10 -7.97
C LYS A 27 -0.95 -13.26 -9.50
N SER A 28 -1.69 -14.20 -10.07
CA SER A 28 -1.69 -14.44 -11.52
C SER A 28 -2.26 -13.25 -12.30
N SER A 29 -3.27 -12.56 -11.75
CA SER A 29 -3.93 -11.41 -12.38
C SER A 29 -3.13 -10.11 -12.30
N THR A 30 -2.07 -10.03 -11.45
CA THR A 30 -1.36 -8.77 -11.15
C THR A 30 0.14 -8.82 -11.39
N LYS A 31 0.78 -10.01 -11.42
CA LYS A 31 2.24 -10.17 -11.51
C LYS A 31 2.89 -9.43 -12.70
N LYS A 32 2.19 -9.33 -13.83
CA LYS A 32 2.68 -8.64 -15.04
C LYS A 32 2.74 -7.11 -14.89
N GLN A 33 2.13 -6.54 -13.85
CA GLN A 33 2.09 -5.11 -13.56
C GLN A 33 3.16 -4.68 -12.53
N ILE A 34 4.02 -5.60 -12.08
CA ILE A 34 5.09 -5.33 -11.13
C ILE A 34 6.41 -5.15 -11.88
N TYR A 35 7.08 -4.04 -11.60
CA TYR A 35 8.35 -3.65 -12.19
C TYR A 35 9.44 -3.63 -11.13
N TYR A 36 10.66 -3.99 -11.55
CA TYR A 36 11.86 -4.08 -10.70
C TYR A 36 12.95 -3.11 -11.15
N SER A 37 12.76 -2.41 -12.27
CA SER A 37 13.75 -1.51 -12.85
C SER A 37 13.11 -0.24 -13.39
N ILE A 38 13.75 0.89 -13.13
CA ILE A 38 13.32 2.21 -13.59
C ILE A 38 13.41 2.35 -15.11
N LYS A 39 14.36 1.66 -15.76
CA LYS A 39 14.60 1.80 -17.21
C LYS A 39 13.35 1.51 -18.04
N LYS A 40 12.58 0.48 -17.66
CA LYS A 40 11.36 0.04 -18.35
C LYS A 40 10.08 0.49 -17.64
N PHE A 41 10.19 1.33 -16.60
CA PHE A 41 9.04 1.71 -15.79
C PHE A 41 8.19 2.78 -16.49
N PRO A 42 6.86 2.62 -16.60
CA PRO A 42 5.99 3.61 -17.24
C PRO A 42 5.90 4.90 -16.40
N LYS A 43 5.67 6.03 -17.04
CA LYS A 43 5.38 7.29 -16.36
C LYS A 43 3.95 7.28 -15.82
N ASN A 44 3.79 7.70 -14.58
CA ASN A 44 2.53 7.99 -13.91
C ASN A 44 2.62 9.34 -13.22
N ASP A 45 1.48 9.96 -12.92
CA ASP A 45 1.48 11.24 -12.19
C ASP A 45 1.74 11.02 -10.69
N VAL A 46 1.10 10.03 -10.08
CA VAL A 46 1.09 9.81 -8.64
C VAL A 46 1.77 8.48 -8.26
N GLY A 47 2.70 8.55 -7.30
CA GLY A 47 3.24 7.41 -6.58
C GLY A 47 2.59 7.30 -5.20
N ILE A 48 2.07 6.13 -4.84
CA ILE A 48 1.52 5.85 -3.50
C ILE A 48 2.54 5.03 -2.74
N ILE A 49 3.03 5.55 -1.61
CA ILE A 49 3.94 4.87 -0.70
C ILE A 49 3.16 4.42 0.53
N PHE A 50 3.14 3.11 0.78
CA PHE A 50 2.45 2.54 1.93
C PHE A 50 3.36 2.55 3.17
N GLY A 51 2.82 2.83 4.35
CA GLY A 51 3.48 2.67 5.63
C GLY A 51 3.96 1.23 5.88
N ALA A 52 5.00 1.07 6.70
CA ALA A 52 5.60 -0.23 7.01
C ALA A 52 6.35 -0.27 8.35
N GLY A 53 6.12 0.72 9.19
CA GLY A 53 6.68 0.81 10.52
C GLY A 53 7.93 1.68 10.66
N ILE A 54 8.05 2.29 11.83
CA ILE A 54 9.14 3.18 12.22
C ILE A 54 9.92 2.61 13.42
N ASN A 55 11.13 3.12 13.64
CA ASN A 55 11.96 2.91 14.82
C ASN A 55 12.29 4.29 15.40
N GLY A 56 11.55 4.71 16.43
CA GLY A 56 11.60 6.11 16.91
C GLY A 56 11.31 7.07 15.74
N ASP A 57 12.16 8.07 15.57
CA ASP A 57 12.00 9.12 14.54
C ASP A 57 12.60 8.73 13.17
N GLN A 58 12.91 7.45 12.95
CA GLN A 58 13.49 6.98 11.70
C GLN A 58 12.59 5.92 11.04
N PRO A 59 12.54 5.87 9.71
CA PRO A 59 11.82 4.81 9.03
C PRO A 59 12.48 3.45 9.31
N GLY A 60 11.69 2.46 9.67
CA GLY A 60 12.12 1.07 9.74
C GLY A 60 12.60 0.59 8.36
N LYS A 61 13.36 -0.52 8.31
CA LYS A 61 14.00 -0.98 7.07
C LYS A 61 13.03 -1.14 5.89
N TYR A 62 11.87 -1.74 6.14
CA TYR A 62 10.83 -1.90 5.10
C TYR A 62 10.34 -0.55 4.58
N LEU A 63 10.03 0.38 5.48
CA LEU A 63 9.56 1.71 5.16
C LEU A 63 10.63 2.52 4.44
N LYS A 64 11.88 2.49 4.93
CA LYS A 64 13.00 3.17 4.31
C LYS A 64 13.18 2.77 2.84
N ASP A 65 13.14 1.47 2.56
CA ASP A 65 13.29 0.98 1.19
C ASP A 65 12.12 1.44 0.28
N ARG A 66 10.89 1.56 0.82
CA ARG A 66 9.75 2.12 0.07
C ARG A 66 9.94 3.61 -0.22
N LEU A 67 10.35 4.38 0.78
CA LEU A 67 10.60 5.82 0.64
C LEU A 67 11.72 6.08 -0.36
N ASP A 68 12.84 5.37 -0.25
CA ASP A 68 13.95 5.47 -1.19
C ASP A 68 13.51 5.15 -2.62
N ALA A 69 12.72 4.10 -2.82
CA ALA A 69 12.21 3.73 -4.13
C ALA A 69 11.29 4.82 -4.71
N GLY A 70 10.42 5.41 -3.88
CA GLY A 70 9.55 6.51 -4.28
C GLY A 70 10.33 7.77 -4.67
N ILE A 71 11.32 8.13 -3.86
CA ILE A 71 12.20 9.29 -4.11
C ILE A 71 13.00 9.11 -5.42
N VAL A 72 13.51 7.90 -5.65
CA VAL A 72 14.23 7.58 -6.90
C VAL A 72 13.30 7.71 -8.11
N LEU A 73 12.06 7.22 -8.04
CA LEU A 73 11.08 7.38 -9.11
C LEU A 73 10.71 8.85 -9.34
N TYR A 74 10.58 9.65 -8.27
CA TYR A 74 10.30 11.08 -8.34
C TYR A 74 11.45 11.83 -9.01
N LYS A 75 12.70 11.62 -8.56
CA LYS A 75 13.89 12.25 -9.16
C LYS A 75 14.09 11.83 -10.62
N ALA A 76 13.76 10.60 -10.98
CA ALA A 76 13.76 10.10 -12.35
C ALA A 76 12.57 10.59 -13.21
N LYS A 77 11.69 11.46 -12.68
CA LYS A 77 10.50 11.99 -13.34
C LYS A 77 9.57 10.88 -13.85
N ARG A 78 9.53 9.74 -13.15
CA ARG A 78 8.60 8.65 -13.41
C ARG A 78 7.27 8.84 -12.68
N ILE A 79 7.28 9.60 -11.59
CA ILE A 79 6.13 10.13 -10.88
C ILE A 79 6.37 11.62 -10.61
N ASN A 80 5.30 12.42 -10.52
CA ASN A 80 5.36 13.87 -10.27
C ASN A 80 4.95 14.22 -8.84
N LYS A 81 4.14 13.37 -8.20
CA LYS A 81 3.58 13.57 -6.85
C LYS A 81 3.70 12.29 -6.06
N ILE A 82 3.81 12.43 -4.75
CA ILE A 82 3.88 11.31 -3.80
C ILE A 82 2.69 11.42 -2.84
N LEU A 83 1.88 10.38 -2.76
CA LEU A 83 0.90 10.18 -1.70
C LEU A 83 1.51 9.24 -0.66
N LEU A 84 1.73 9.75 0.54
CA LEU A 84 2.14 8.98 1.71
C LEU A 84 0.89 8.50 2.42
N SER A 85 0.71 7.19 2.58
CA SER A 85 -0.45 6.63 3.27
C SER A 85 0.00 5.66 4.35
N GLY A 86 -0.43 5.90 5.57
CA GLY A 86 -0.04 5.15 6.75
C GLY A 86 -1.05 5.25 7.87
N ASP A 87 -0.75 4.58 8.97
CA ASP A 87 -1.53 4.62 10.20
C ASP A 87 -1.11 5.82 11.05
N ASN A 88 -2.08 6.67 11.40
CA ASN A 88 -1.92 7.78 12.33
C ASN A 88 -2.85 7.62 13.55
N GLY A 89 -3.22 6.39 13.89
CA GLY A 89 -4.19 6.09 14.94
C GLY A 89 -3.65 6.18 16.38
N ARG A 90 -2.36 6.52 16.59
CA ARG A 90 -1.75 6.58 17.92
C ARG A 90 -0.85 7.79 18.05
N ASP A 91 -1.05 8.61 19.10
CA ASP A 91 -0.27 9.84 19.33
C ASP A 91 1.24 9.59 19.49
N GLU A 92 1.63 8.41 20.01
CA GLU A 92 3.03 8.00 20.19
C GLU A 92 3.66 7.40 18.93
N TYR A 93 2.88 7.20 17.86
CA TYR A 93 3.31 6.52 16.64
C TYR A 93 2.95 7.33 15.39
N ASP A 94 3.75 8.34 15.09
CA ASP A 94 3.53 9.22 13.94
C ASP A 94 4.40 8.80 12.74
N GLU A 95 3.98 7.71 12.09
CA GLU A 95 4.64 7.19 10.90
C GLU A 95 4.65 8.20 9.75
N LEU A 96 3.55 8.94 9.58
CA LEU A 96 3.41 9.88 8.47
C LEU A 96 4.33 11.09 8.61
N THR A 97 4.54 11.61 9.81
CA THR A 97 5.55 12.67 10.05
C THR A 97 6.96 12.17 9.74
N VAL A 98 7.30 10.94 10.11
CA VAL A 98 8.60 10.35 9.72
C VAL A 98 8.71 10.22 8.21
N MET A 99 7.67 9.75 7.53
CA MET A 99 7.65 9.60 6.07
C MET A 99 7.79 10.94 5.34
N LYS A 100 7.01 11.95 5.74
CA LYS A 100 7.05 13.28 5.11
C LYS A 100 8.42 13.95 5.28
N ASN A 101 8.97 13.91 6.51
CA ASN A 101 10.26 14.49 6.82
C ASN A 101 11.39 13.77 6.06
N TYR A 102 11.31 12.45 5.93
CA TYR A 102 12.28 11.69 5.13
C TYR A 102 12.24 12.10 3.66
N CYS A 103 11.07 12.22 3.05
CA CYS A 103 10.93 12.68 1.67
C CYS A 103 11.48 14.09 1.49
N TYR A 104 11.12 15.02 2.38
CA TYR A 104 11.60 16.42 2.34
C TYR A 104 13.14 16.49 2.42
N ARG A 105 13.74 15.84 3.43
CA ARG A 105 15.20 15.82 3.63
C ARG A 105 15.95 15.20 2.45
N ASN A 106 15.31 14.35 1.66
CA ASN A 106 15.88 13.74 0.47
C ASN A 106 15.51 14.45 -0.83
N GLY A 107 15.03 15.71 -0.77
CA GLY A 107 14.86 16.60 -1.90
C GLY A 107 13.56 16.41 -2.69
N VAL A 108 12.50 15.91 -2.06
CA VAL A 108 11.16 15.98 -2.64
C VAL A 108 10.54 17.31 -2.26
N ASP A 109 10.02 18.03 -3.26
CA ASP A 109 9.32 19.29 -3.05
C ASP A 109 8.04 19.05 -2.21
N THR A 110 7.86 19.81 -1.13
CA THR A 110 6.72 19.70 -0.22
C THR A 110 5.38 19.91 -0.92
N THR A 111 5.35 20.75 -1.97
CA THR A 111 4.15 20.96 -2.79
C THR A 111 3.74 19.71 -3.61
N LYS A 112 4.58 18.72 -3.67
CA LYS A 112 4.38 17.43 -4.37
C LYS A 112 4.13 16.26 -3.42
N ILE A 113 4.15 16.49 -2.11
CA ILE A 113 3.89 15.48 -1.08
C ILE A 113 2.46 15.64 -0.58
N PHE A 114 1.66 14.59 -0.71
CA PHE A 114 0.30 14.49 -0.18
C PHE A 114 0.28 13.45 0.94
N ILE A 115 -0.58 13.65 1.94
CA ILE A 115 -0.61 12.82 3.14
C ILE A 115 -2.02 12.27 3.34
N ASP A 116 -2.11 10.95 3.47
CA ASP A 116 -3.33 10.21 3.79
C ASP A 116 -3.24 9.68 5.23
N TYR A 117 -3.87 10.40 6.16
CA TYR A 117 -3.86 10.10 7.60
C TYR A 117 -4.76 8.92 8.01
N ALA A 118 -5.55 8.37 7.11
CA ALA A 118 -6.50 7.30 7.42
C ALA A 118 -6.30 6.05 6.54
N GLY A 119 -5.05 5.81 6.12
CA GLY A 119 -4.64 4.61 5.40
C GLY A 119 -4.35 3.42 6.32
N PHE A 120 -5.26 3.07 7.22
CA PHE A 120 -5.08 2.03 8.25
C PHE A 120 -4.85 0.62 7.69
N ASP A 121 -5.36 0.33 6.52
CA ASP A 121 -5.09 -0.90 5.77
C ASP A 121 -5.01 -0.62 4.26
N THR A 122 -4.50 -1.58 3.50
CA THR A 122 -4.29 -1.41 2.04
C THR A 122 -5.59 -1.14 1.29
N TYR A 123 -6.72 -1.73 1.72
CA TYR A 123 -8.01 -1.47 1.10
C TYR A 123 -8.45 -0.02 1.34
N SER A 124 -8.36 0.46 2.58
CA SER A 124 -8.65 1.85 2.94
C SER A 124 -7.78 2.84 2.19
N THR A 125 -6.45 2.60 2.11
CA THR A 125 -5.54 3.42 1.30
C THR A 125 -6.01 3.53 -0.15
N MET A 126 -6.31 2.40 -0.80
CA MET A 126 -6.70 2.40 -2.22
C MET A 126 -8.09 3.00 -2.44
N TYR A 127 -9.04 2.74 -1.52
CA TYR A 127 -10.37 3.34 -1.56
C TYR A 127 -10.27 4.86 -1.43
N ARG A 128 -9.49 5.36 -0.47
CA ARG A 128 -9.26 6.79 -0.25
C ARG A 128 -8.49 7.42 -1.41
N ALA A 129 -7.50 6.73 -1.97
CA ALA A 129 -6.82 7.17 -3.18
C ALA A 129 -7.82 7.45 -4.33
N LYS A 130 -8.82 6.58 -4.51
CA LYS A 130 -9.86 6.75 -5.51
C LYS A 130 -10.86 7.85 -5.16
N HIS A 131 -11.44 7.77 -3.97
CA HIS A 131 -12.63 8.56 -3.63
C HIS A 131 -12.30 9.91 -2.98
N ILE A 132 -11.20 9.99 -2.22
CA ILE A 132 -10.77 11.22 -1.53
C ILE A 132 -9.78 11.99 -2.39
N PHE A 133 -8.69 11.32 -2.85
CA PHE A 133 -7.65 11.97 -3.65
C PHE A 133 -7.95 12.00 -5.15
N LYS A 134 -9.07 11.40 -5.58
CA LYS A 134 -9.54 11.37 -6.99
C LYS A 134 -8.51 10.78 -7.97
N ILE A 135 -7.68 9.85 -7.50
CA ILE A 135 -6.64 9.21 -8.28
C ILE A 135 -7.27 8.13 -9.19
N SER A 136 -7.03 8.22 -10.48
CA SER A 136 -7.48 7.23 -11.47
C SER A 136 -6.35 6.36 -12.02
N LYS A 137 -5.09 6.79 -11.82
CA LYS A 137 -3.89 6.09 -12.27
C LYS A 137 -2.76 6.28 -11.25
N ALA A 138 -2.12 5.21 -10.81
CA ALA A 138 -1.10 5.27 -9.77
C ALA A 138 0.04 4.28 -9.97
N THR A 139 1.21 4.66 -9.46
CA THR A 139 2.33 3.78 -9.16
C THR A 139 2.28 3.39 -7.68
N LEU A 140 2.15 2.10 -7.39
CA LEU A 140 2.14 1.56 -6.03
C LEU A 140 3.57 1.14 -5.66
N ILE A 141 4.08 1.66 -4.55
CA ILE A 141 5.48 1.48 -4.14
C ILE A 141 5.52 0.71 -2.83
N SER A 142 5.97 -0.53 -2.89
CA SER A 142 6.03 -1.44 -1.73
C SER A 142 6.93 -2.64 -2.02
N GLN A 143 7.10 -3.54 -1.04
CA GLN A 143 7.73 -4.82 -1.30
C GLN A 143 6.83 -5.72 -2.16
N GLU A 144 7.46 -6.61 -2.92
CA GLU A 144 6.79 -7.45 -3.92
C GLU A 144 5.63 -8.28 -3.36
N TYR A 145 5.80 -8.87 -2.17
CA TYR A 145 4.74 -9.68 -1.55
C TYR A 145 3.43 -8.90 -1.37
N HIS A 146 3.52 -7.60 -1.06
CA HIS A 146 2.39 -6.70 -0.83
C HIS A 146 1.78 -6.15 -2.13
N LEU A 147 2.61 -5.94 -3.18
CA LEU A 147 2.19 -5.28 -4.42
C LEU A 147 1.07 -6.02 -5.14
N ASN A 148 1.07 -7.35 -5.14
CA ASN A 148 0.00 -8.11 -5.80
C ASN A 148 -1.37 -7.75 -5.22
N ARG A 149 -1.50 -7.72 -3.88
CA ARG A 149 -2.74 -7.35 -3.20
C ARG A 149 -3.12 -5.88 -3.45
N ALA A 150 -2.17 -4.97 -3.34
CA ALA A 150 -2.41 -3.54 -3.56
C ALA A 150 -2.88 -3.25 -5.01
N ILE A 151 -2.26 -3.88 -6.02
CA ILE A 151 -2.66 -3.75 -7.42
C ILE A 151 -4.06 -4.33 -7.64
N TYR A 152 -4.35 -5.50 -7.05
CA TYR A 152 -5.66 -6.14 -7.15
C TYR A 152 -6.78 -5.22 -6.62
N ILE A 153 -6.60 -4.64 -5.42
CA ILE A 153 -7.55 -3.69 -4.85
C ILE A 153 -7.68 -2.45 -5.76
N GLY A 154 -6.56 -1.85 -6.16
CA GLY A 154 -6.59 -0.67 -7.02
C GLY A 154 -7.36 -0.91 -8.30
N LYS A 155 -7.13 -2.03 -8.97
CA LYS A 155 -7.83 -2.44 -10.18
C LYS A 155 -9.34 -2.63 -9.94
N SER A 156 -9.71 -3.27 -8.84
CA SER A 156 -11.12 -3.49 -8.46
C SER A 156 -11.87 -2.18 -8.17
N LEU A 157 -11.16 -1.17 -7.66
CA LEU A 157 -11.70 0.18 -7.42
C LEU A 157 -11.59 1.11 -8.64
N GLY A 158 -11.18 0.59 -9.80
CA GLY A 158 -11.05 1.38 -11.03
C GLY A 158 -9.85 2.32 -11.07
N ILE A 159 -8.77 2.01 -10.32
CA ILE A 159 -7.48 2.70 -10.43
C ILE A 159 -6.57 1.88 -11.35
N LYS A 160 -6.10 2.48 -12.44
CA LYS A 160 -5.08 1.86 -13.31
C LYS A 160 -3.74 1.84 -12.58
N SER A 161 -3.44 0.72 -11.91
CA SER A 161 -2.29 0.59 -11.01
C SER A 161 -1.17 -0.24 -11.62
N VAL A 162 0.08 0.22 -11.42
CA VAL A 162 1.29 -0.56 -11.62
C VAL A 162 2.11 -0.55 -10.33
N GLY A 163 2.85 -1.62 -10.06
CA GLY A 163 3.70 -1.73 -8.88
C GLY A 163 5.16 -1.50 -9.20
N PHE A 164 5.88 -0.82 -8.31
CA PHE A 164 7.34 -0.76 -8.30
C PHE A 164 7.86 -1.45 -7.04
N SER A 165 8.65 -2.50 -7.24
CA SER A 165 9.21 -3.27 -6.13
C SER A 165 10.30 -2.49 -5.41
N ALA A 166 10.10 -2.27 -4.11
CA ALA A 166 11.04 -1.61 -3.22
C ALA A 166 12.01 -2.60 -2.54
N ASN A 167 12.07 -3.85 -2.99
CA ASN A 167 12.95 -4.85 -2.40
C ASN A 167 14.42 -4.48 -2.59
N LYS A 168 15.16 -4.32 -1.47
CA LYS A 168 16.61 -4.03 -1.46
C LYS A 168 17.40 -5.05 -0.64
N GLY A 169 17.04 -6.32 -0.68
CA GLY A 169 17.78 -7.38 0.00
C GLY A 169 16.95 -8.19 1.00
N LYS A 170 17.62 -8.75 2.01
CA LYS A 170 16.99 -9.60 3.02
C LYS A 170 16.33 -8.77 4.13
N TYR A 171 15.14 -9.16 4.56
CA TYR A 171 14.38 -8.54 5.64
C TYR A 171 14.23 -9.49 6.82
N ARG A 172 14.37 -8.97 8.03
CA ARG A 172 14.08 -9.73 9.25
C ARG A 172 12.57 -10.01 9.31
N GLY A 173 12.20 -11.25 9.66
CA GLY A 173 10.79 -11.62 9.75
C GLY A 173 10.07 -11.78 8.40
N TYR A 174 10.79 -11.87 7.27
CA TYR A 174 10.19 -11.99 5.93
C TYR A 174 9.21 -13.15 5.81
N THR A 175 9.50 -14.31 6.40
CA THR A 175 8.61 -15.47 6.39
C THR A 175 7.29 -15.16 7.10
N TYR A 176 7.33 -14.49 8.26
CA TYR A 176 6.15 -14.09 9.01
C TYR A 176 5.28 -13.10 8.21
N VAL A 177 5.89 -12.04 7.64
CA VAL A 177 5.12 -11.07 6.85
C VAL A 177 4.54 -11.70 5.58
N THR A 178 5.24 -12.66 4.97
CA THR A 178 4.74 -13.39 3.80
C THR A 178 3.54 -14.27 4.18
N PHE A 179 3.61 -14.99 5.29
CA PHE A 179 2.48 -15.77 5.79
C PHE A 179 1.26 -14.89 6.11
N ARG A 180 1.48 -13.79 6.84
CA ARG A 180 0.42 -12.81 7.12
C ARG A 180 -0.21 -12.27 5.83
N GLU A 181 0.59 -12.10 4.79
CA GLU A 181 0.12 -11.60 3.50
C GLU A 181 -0.86 -12.55 2.82
N TYR A 182 -0.68 -13.89 2.96
CA TYR A 182 -1.66 -14.85 2.45
C TYR A 182 -3.04 -14.65 3.06
N LEU A 183 -3.11 -14.46 4.37
CA LEU A 183 -4.37 -14.21 5.08
C LEU A 183 -4.93 -12.82 4.74
N SER A 184 -4.07 -11.81 4.63
CA SER A 184 -4.46 -10.45 4.27
C SER A 184 -5.01 -10.38 2.84
N THR A 185 -4.45 -11.14 1.90
CA THR A 185 -4.95 -11.25 0.52
C THR A 185 -6.31 -11.92 0.48
N PHE A 186 -6.49 -12.98 1.25
CA PHE A 186 -7.79 -13.66 1.37
C PHE A 186 -8.87 -12.74 1.93
N LYS A 187 -8.59 -12.06 3.06
CA LYS A 187 -9.50 -11.05 3.63
C LYS A 187 -9.85 -9.96 2.61
N CYS A 188 -8.85 -9.42 1.95
CA CYS A 188 -9.00 -8.34 0.97
C CYS A 188 -9.90 -8.74 -0.22
N PHE A 189 -9.84 -10.00 -0.67
CA PHE A 189 -10.74 -10.51 -1.71
C PHE A 189 -12.21 -10.31 -1.31
N PHE A 190 -12.56 -10.65 -0.08
CA PHE A 190 -13.91 -10.43 0.43
C PHE A 190 -14.25 -8.95 0.65
N ASP A 191 -13.28 -8.14 1.10
CA ASP A 191 -13.49 -6.68 1.21
C ASP A 191 -13.86 -6.09 -0.15
N VAL A 192 -13.21 -6.53 -1.23
CA VAL A 192 -13.52 -6.12 -2.61
C VAL A 192 -14.90 -6.61 -3.06
N VAL A 193 -15.22 -7.90 -2.84
CA VAL A 193 -16.50 -8.47 -3.26
C VAL A 193 -17.70 -7.80 -2.57
N ARG A 194 -17.50 -7.39 -1.29
CA ARG A 194 -18.54 -6.72 -0.49
C ARG A 194 -18.58 -5.21 -0.70
N ASN A 195 -17.70 -4.65 -1.54
CA ASN A 195 -17.54 -3.20 -1.71
C ASN A 195 -17.42 -2.48 -0.36
N ARG A 196 -16.52 -2.98 0.52
CA ARG A 196 -16.35 -2.45 1.88
C ARG A 196 -16.05 -0.94 1.83
N GLU A 197 -16.73 -0.16 2.66
CA GLU A 197 -16.39 1.23 2.88
C GLU A 197 -15.42 1.37 4.07
N PRO A 198 -14.37 2.21 3.96
CA PRO A 198 -13.51 2.55 5.09
C PRO A 198 -14.28 3.33 6.17
N HIS A 199 -13.87 3.18 7.44
CA HIS A 199 -14.47 3.90 8.56
C HIS A 199 -14.32 5.42 8.45
N PHE A 200 -13.20 5.90 7.87
CA PHE A 200 -12.86 7.32 7.79
C PHE A 200 -12.73 7.73 6.32
N LEU A 201 -13.71 8.45 5.82
CA LEU A 201 -13.67 8.98 4.46
C LEU A 201 -13.01 10.36 4.42
N GLY A 202 -13.42 11.29 5.28
CA GLY A 202 -12.92 12.65 5.28
C GLY A 202 -13.36 13.47 4.07
N HIS A 203 -12.86 14.71 3.99
CA HIS A 203 -13.16 15.60 2.89
C HIS A 203 -12.31 15.26 1.64
N PRO A 204 -12.84 15.46 0.42
CA PRO A 204 -12.07 15.29 -0.81
C PRO A 204 -10.85 16.23 -0.85
N ILE A 205 -9.71 15.67 -1.24
CA ILE A 205 -8.45 16.37 -1.45
C ILE A 205 -8.10 16.25 -2.94
N ASN A 206 -8.04 17.37 -3.64
CA ASN A 206 -7.67 17.34 -5.05
C ASN A 206 -6.16 17.10 -5.21
N ILE A 207 -5.78 15.92 -5.67
CA ILE A 207 -4.36 15.58 -5.93
C ILE A 207 -3.71 16.54 -6.96
N ASN A 208 -4.50 17.25 -7.76
CA ASN A 208 -4.01 18.24 -8.73
C ASN A 208 -4.05 19.68 -8.19
N GLY A 209 -4.56 19.88 -6.99
CA GLY A 209 -4.55 21.14 -6.26
C GLY A 209 -3.30 21.31 -5.39
N PRO A 210 -3.36 22.27 -4.45
CA PRO A 210 -2.31 22.45 -3.46
C PRO A 210 -2.17 21.20 -2.58
N SER A 211 -0.92 20.90 -2.20
CA SER A 211 -0.61 19.83 -1.26
C SER A 211 -1.23 20.11 0.12
N ASN A 212 -1.64 19.05 0.81
CA ASN A 212 -2.02 19.10 2.22
C ASN A 212 -0.82 18.88 3.17
N TYR A 213 0.41 19.06 2.66
CA TYR A 213 1.61 19.00 3.48
C TYR A 213 1.66 20.18 4.45
N SER A 214 1.81 19.91 5.74
CA SER A 214 2.15 20.92 6.76
C SER A 214 3.48 20.55 7.43
N LYS A 215 4.30 21.57 7.73
CA LYS A 215 5.53 21.37 8.52
C LYS A 215 5.22 21.23 10.02
N ASP A 216 4.10 21.80 10.45
CA ASP A 216 3.75 22.00 11.85
C ASP A 216 2.70 21.01 12.37
N ASP A 217 2.37 19.96 11.61
CA ASP A 217 1.46 18.91 12.07
C ASP A 217 2.12 18.10 13.20
N LYS A 218 2.21 18.74 14.37
CA LYS A 218 2.14 18.04 15.66
C LYS A 218 0.66 17.98 16.01
N ARG A 219 0.01 16.89 15.74
CA ARG A 219 -1.26 16.54 16.34
C ARG A 219 -1.04 15.46 17.35
#